data_6f6558ec127472971990856e9a0b7412
#
_entry.id   6f6558ec127472971990856e9a0b7412
#
_cell.length_a   1.000
_cell.length_b   1.000
_cell.length_c   1.000
_cell.angle_alpha   90.00
_cell.angle_beta   90.00
_cell.angle_gamma   90.00
#
_symmetry.space_group_name_H-M   'P 1'
#
loop_
_entity.id
_entity.type
_entity.pdbx_description
1 polymer ?
#
loop_
_entity_poly.entity_id
_entity_poly.type
_entity_poly.pdbx_seq_one_letter_code
_entity_poly.pdbx_strand_id
1 'polypeptide(L)'
;MKKTGKSGLKNRHFLLIAALCAAVILPIVILAVFAAPKSAAYPESVTVNDTVYSYRDFLKGCILEQLKSLDEPPTDADAAGINAAGAAIHSSIVYLYGINGLDRDCFPCVKFMSEKECAEHFGENAEQYISAADRAADYALCTRIHYNGRNVFLPVCRISSGALTDPADAGLDMPWLKKLYCPRDKYAAGYSGGCQLTSNGLSQILLAKYPDIVLPPETDSRITDIKADGGGNVLSLNVCGINMSGYEFCRMFGVRSVCFEMTCSQGLYTFATKGDGDSIGMSIYAAVQMSRSGSNEREIIGTFYNADIEEIR
;
A
#
# COMPACT_ATOMS: atom_id res chain seq x y z
N MET A 1 9.41 -80.00 -20.43
CA MET A 1 9.13 -79.86 -18.99
C MET A 1 9.02 -78.39 -18.67
N LYS A 2 7.87 -78.00 -18.21
CA LYS A 2 7.48 -76.57 -17.95
C LYS A 2 8.12 -76.08 -16.67
N LYS A 3 8.86 -74.93 -16.73
CA LYS A 3 9.17 -74.04 -15.57
C LYS A 3 8.59 -72.69 -15.90
N THR A 4 7.31 -72.51 -15.62
CA THR A 4 6.66 -71.20 -15.65
C THR A 4 5.73 -71.16 -14.46
N GLY A 5 6.10 -70.47 -13.38
CA GLY A 5 5.18 -70.32 -12.28
C GLY A 5 5.64 -69.49 -11.06
N LYS A 6 6.90 -69.01 -11.01
CA LYS A 6 7.39 -68.32 -9.84
C LYS A 6 7.67 -66.80 -9.97
N SER A 7 7.63 -66.24 -11.20
CA SER A 7 7.93 -64.82 -11.42
C SER A 7 6.69 -63.91 -11.25
N GLY A 8 5.50 -64.44 -11.57
CA GLY A 8 4.28 -63.65 -11.49
C GLY A 8 3.78 -63.33 -10.06
N LEU A 9 4.10 -64.20 -9.10
CA LEU A 9 3.66 -63.97 -7.70
C LEU A 9 4.51 -62.95 -7.00
N LYS A 10 5.83 -62.91 -7.27
CA LYS A 10 6.74 -61.89 -6.70
C LYS A 10 6.41 -60.48 -7.21
N ASN A 11 6.05 -60.36 -8.51
CA ASN A 11 5.66 -59.05 -9.08
C ASN A 11 4.31 -58.52 -8.49
N ARG A 12 3.35 -59.42 -8.21
CA ARG A 12 2.08 -59.01 -7.57
C ARG A 12 2.25 -58.54 -6.14
N HIS A 13 3.10 -59.21 -5.35
CA HIS A 13 3.42 -58.73 -3.99
C HIS A 13 4.20 -57.42 -3.98
N PHE A 14 5.13 -57.23 -4.91
CA PHE A 14 5.86 -55.98 -5.06
C PHE A 14 4.94 -54.82 -5.45
N LEU A 15 4.01 -55.02 -6.39
CA LEU A 15 3.01 -54.03 -6.78
C LEU A 15 2.03 -53.71 -5.66
N LEU A 16 1.62 -54.70 -4.84
CA LEU A 16 0.77 -54.47 -3.67
C LEU A 16 1.49 -53.68 -2.59
N ILE A 17 2.73 -53.97 -2.30
CA ILE A 17 3.55 -53.24 -1.32
C ILE A 17 3.80 -51.81 -1.81
N ALA A 18 4.12 -51.61 -3.08
CA ALA A 18 4.31 -50.29 -3.68
C ALA A 18 3.02 -49.45 -3.64
N ALA A 19 1.86 -50.07 -3.92
CA ALA A 19 0.56 -49.39 -3.82
C ALA A 19 0.20 -49.05 -2.36
N LEU A 20 0.50 -49.92 -1.40
CA LEU A 20 0.30 -49.67 0.02
C LEU A 20 1.22 -48.57 0.55
N CYS A 21 2.48 -48.56 0.15
CA CYS A 21 3.43 -47.48 0.47
C CYS A 21 2.99 -46.15 -0.15
N ALA A 22 2.53 -46.14 -1.40
CA ALA A 22 2.02 -44.92 -2.02
C ALA A 22 0.75 -44.41 -1.33
N ALA A 23 -0.17 -45.29 -0.91
CA ALA A 23 -1.39 -44.92 -0.20
C ALA A 23 -1.15 -44.37 1.20
N VAL A 24 -0.03 -44.70 1.86
CA VAL A 24 0.33 -44.18 3.18
C VAL A 24 1.27 -42.99 3.08
N ILE A 25 2.26 -43.03 2.16
CA ILE A 25 3.26 -41.96 2.04
C ILE A 25 2.65 -40.73 1.36
N LEU A 26 1.78 -40.90 0.37
CA LEU A 26 1.17 -39.77 -0.35
C LEU A 26 0.35 -38.85 0.55
N PRO A 27 -0.53 -39.34 1.43
CA PRO A 27 -1.24 -38.49 2.39
C PRO A 27 -0.29 -37.81 3.40
N ILE A 28 0.79 -38.52 3.83
CA ILE A 28 1.78 -37.96 4.75
C ILE A 28 2.57 -36.84 4.07
N VAL A 29 2.97 -37.03 2.82
CA VAL A 29 3.66 -35.99 2.02
C VAL A 29 2.72 -34.81 1.76
N ILE A 30 1.47 -35.07 1.44
CA ILE A 30 0.44 -34.03 1.28
C ILE A 30 0.25 -33.27 2.61
N LEU A 31 0.07 -33.97 3.73
CA LEU A 31 -0.02 -33.37 5.05
C LEU A 31 1.25 -32.61 5.42
N ALA A 32 2.45 -33.11 5.13
CA ALA A 32 3.70 -32.42 5.38
C ALA A 32 3.90 -31.17 4.52
N VAL A 33 3.43 -31.20 3.26
CA VAL A 33 3.45 -30.03 2.38
C VAL A 33 2.43 -28.96 2.84
N PHE A 34 1.27 -29.39 3.36
CA PHE A 34 0.28 -28.46 3.93
C PHE A 34 0.58 -28.06 5.39
N ALA A 35 1.37 -28.86 6.11
CA ALA A 35 1.84 -28.59 7.49
C ALA A 35 3.28 -28.06 7.52
N ALA A 36 3.93 -27.87 6.38
CA ALA A 36 5.19 -27.14 6.35
C ALA A 36 4.93 -25.76 7.01
N PRO A 37 5.74 -25.34 8.00
CA PRO A 37 5.60 -24.02 8.56
C PRO A 37 5.64 -23.05 7.39
N LYS A 38 4.54 -22.31 7.15
CA LYS A 38 4.54 -21.21 6.20
C LYS A 38 5.71 -20.36 6.63
N SER A 39 6.76 -20.25 5.80
CA SER A 39 7.83 -19.29 6.04
C SER A 39 7.15 -17.98 6.36
N ALA A 40 7.66 -17.25 7.34
CA ALA A 40 7.07 -15.99 7.76
C ALA A 40 6.72 -15.20 6.49
N ALA A 41 5.47 -14.76 6.38
CA ALA A 41 4.99 -14.06 5.19
C ALA A 41 5.64 -12.67 5.04
N TYR A 42 6.48 -12.29 6.00
CA TYR A 42 7.23 -11.04 6.09
C TYR A 42 8.58 -11.27 6.80
N PRO A 43 9.59 -10.40 6.64
CA PRO A 43 10.91 -10.57 7.23
C PRO A 43 10.91 -10.37 8.75
N GLU A 44 11.90 -10.92 9.44
CA GLU A 44 12.08 -10.66 10.86
C GLU A 44 12.53 -9.23 11.15
N SER A 45 13.30 -8.63 10.24
CA SER A 45 13.84 -7.27 10.38
C SER A 45 13.93 -6.54 9.04
N VAL A 46 13.91 -5.21 9.10
CA VAL A 46 14.01 -4.30 7.96
C VAL A 46 15.03 -3.21 8.26
N THR A 47 15.89 -2.89 7.31
CA THR A 47 16.86 -1.81 7.43
C THR A 47 16.32 -0.53 6.78
N VAL A 48 16.24 0.55 7.55
CA VAL A 48 15.86 1.89 7.07
C VAL A 48 16.95 2.88 7.47
N ASN A 49 17.54 3.60 6.51
CA ASN A 49 18.60 4.58 6.75
C ASN A 49 19.73 4.03 7.66
N ASP A 50 20.24 2.82 7.32
CA ASP A 50 21.29 2.08 8.01
C ASP A 50 20.94 1.63 9.45
N THR A 51 19.70 1.83 9.90
CA THR A 51 19.19 1.34 11.17
C THR A 51 18.33 0.10 10.95
N VAL A 52 18.60 -0.96 11.73
CA VAL A 52 17.84 -2.21 11.68
C VAL A 52 16.68 -2.13 12.67
N TYR A 53 15.48 -2.34 12.16
CA TYR A 53 14.25 -2.40 12.96
C TYR A 53 13.70 -3.83 12.96
N SER A 54 13.06 -4.26 14.04
CA SER A 54 12.17 -5.42 13.97
C SER A 54 11.05 -5.15 12.96
N TYR A 55 10.48 -6.19 12.36
CA TYR A 55 9.37 -5.96 11.43
C TYR A 55 8.19 -5.21 12.08
N ARG A 56 7.90 -5.51 13.35
CA ARG A 56 6.87 -4.82 14.13
C ARG A 56 7.16 -3.32 14.26
N ASP A 57 8.40 -2.94 14.59
CA ASP A 57 8.78 -1.53 14.72
C ASP A 57 8.81 -0.83 13.37
N PHE A 58 9.19 -1.52 12.30
CA PHE A 58 9.07 -1.01 10.95
C PHE A 58 7.60 -0.74 10.58
N LEU A 59 6.70 -1.68 10.84
CA LEU A 59 5.27 -1.51 10.60
C LEU A 59 4.70 -0.34 11.41
N LYS A 60 5.07 -0.24 12.70
CA LYS A 60 4.72 0.91 13.54
C LYS A 60 5.17 2.23 12.91
N GLY A 61 6.41 2.32 12.44
CA GLY A 61 6.92 3.53 11.79
C GLY A 61 6.19 3.87 10.48
N CYS A 62 5.77 2.87 9.72
CA CYS A 62 4.94 3.07 8.53
C CYS A 62 3.55 3.62 8.90
N ILE A 63 2.95 3.13 9.99
CA ILE A 63 1.67 3.65 10.50
C ILE A 63 1.85 5.09 10.99
N LEU A 64 2.87 5.38 11.81
CA LEU A 64 3.17 6.71 12.32
C LEU A 64 3.24 7.77 11.21
N GLU A 65 3.91 7.47 10.11
CA GLU A 65 4.01 8.39 8.97
C GLU A 65 2.63 8.75 8.39
N GLN A 66 1.70 7.80 8.42
CA GLN A 66 0.35 8.03 7.91
C GLN A 66 -0.51 8.87 8.88
N LEU A 67 -0.24 8.80 10.19
CA LEU A 67 -1.01 9.55 11.20
C LEU A 67 -0.78 11.07 11.13
N LYS A 68 0.15 11.56 10.31
CA LYS A 68 0.28 12.99 9.97
C LYS A 68 -0.99 13.59 9.36
N SER A 69 -1.93 12.77 8.93
CA SER A 69 -3.23 13.21 8.42
C SER A 69 -4.21 13.63 9.49
N LEU A 70 -3.93 13.31 10.77
CA LEU A 70 -4.83 13.62 11.87
C LEU A 70 -4.62 15.07 12.33
N ASP A 71 -5.72 15.78 12.51
CA ASP A 71 -5.73 17.18 12.94
C ASP A 71 -5.47 17.33 14.46
N GLU A 72 -5.74 16.23 15.20
CA GLU A 72 -5.62 16.16 16.65
C GLU A 72 -4.95 14.84 17.06
N PRO A 73 -4.32 14.79 18.24
CA PRO A 73 -3.76 13.57 18.78
C PRO A 73 -4.79 12.45 18.87
N PRO A 74 -4.42 11.21 18.49
CA PRO A 74 -5.35 10.09 18.47
C PRO A 74 -5.85 9.74 19.88
N THR A 75 -7.13 9.39 19.94
CA THR A 75 -7.85 8.92 21.11
C THR A 75 -8.34 7.48 20.93
N ASP A 76 -8.95 6.90 21.94
CA ASP A 76 -9.56 5.56 21.82
C ASP A 76 -10.71 5.52 20.80
N ALA A 77 -11.38 6.66 20.55
CA ALA A 77 -12.41 6.75 19.52
C ALA A 77 -11.86 6.61 18.07
N ASP A 78 -10.57 6.76 17.89
CA ASP A 78 -9.87 6.65 16.59
C ASP A 78 -9.33 5.25 16.34
N ALA A 79 -9.31 4.41 17.39
CA ALA A 79 -8.58 3.15 17.39
C ALA A 79 -8.96 2.22 16.24
N ALA A 80 -10.25 2.01 15.98
CA ALA A 80 -10.69 1.11 14.91
C ALA A 80 -10.25 1.60 13.52
N GLY A 81 -10.26 2.92 13.28
CA GLY A 81 -9.78 3.51 12.03
C GLY A 81 -8.27 3.34 11.83
N ILE A 82 -7.49 3.56 12.88
CA ILE A 82 -6.03 3.42 12.85
C ILE A 82 -5.64 1.95 12.72
N ASN A 83 -6.31 1.03 13.43
CA ASN A 83 -6.12 -0.42 13.33
C ASN A 83 -6.41 -0.92 11.91
N ALA A 84 -7.53 -0.49 11.31
CA ALA A 84 -7.89 -0.83 9.93
C ALA A 84 -6.84 -0.36 8.92
N ALA A 85 -6.32 0.86 9.09
CA ALA A 85 -5.24 1.40 8.27
C ALA A 85 -3.94 0.61 8.46
N GLY A 86 -3.57 0.26 9.71
CA GLY A 86 -2.42 -0.58 10.02
C GLY A 86 -2.50 -1.95 9.36
N ALA A 87 -3.67 -2.60 9.40
CA ALA A 87 -3.89 -3.89 8.74
C ALA A 87 -3.79 -3.80 7.21
N ALA A 88 -4.27 -2.71 6.58
CA ALA A 88 -4.12 -2.49 5.15
C ALA A 88 -2.65 -2.25 4.75
N ILE A 89 -1.90 -1.47 5.54
CA ILE A 89 -0.46 -1.25 5.36
C ILE A 89 0.29 -2.58 5.47
N HIS A 90 0.01 -3.37 6.51
CA HIS A 90 0.62 -4.70 6.70
C HIS A 90 0.35 -5.62 5.50
N SER A 91 -0.91 -5.70 5.04
CA SER A 91 -1.28 -6.50 3.86
C SER A 91 -0.48 -6.08 2.63
N SER A 92 -0.31 -4.77 2.41
CA SER A 92 0.47 -4.23 1.29
C SER A 92 1.95 -4.60 1.39
N ILE A 93 2.54 -4.51 2.59
CA ILE A 93 3.94 -4.90 2.82
C ILE A 93 4.13 -6.40 2.55
N VAL A 94 3.24 -7.25 3.08
CA VAL A 94 3.27 -8.71 2.87
C VAL A 94 3.14 -9.06 1.39
N TYR A 95 2.25 -8.38 0.66
CA TYR A 95 2.08 -8.57 -0.78
C TYR A 95 3.36 -8.22 -1.55
N LEU A 96 3.93 -7.05 -1.29
CA LEU A 96 5.15 -6.57 -1.96
C LEU A 96 6.36 -7.45 -1.62
N TYR A 97 6.49 -7.88 -0.38
CA TYR A 97 7.52 -8.82 0.05
C TYR A 97 7.44 -10.16 -0.69
N GLY A 98 6.23 -10.68 -0.85
CA GLY A 98 5.99 -11.94 -1.57
C GLY A 98 6.34 -11.89 -3.06
N ILE A 99 6.29 -10.70 -3.69
CA ILE A 99 6.63 -10.52 -5.12
C ILE A 99 8.12 -10.27 -5.32
N ASN A 100 8.72 -9.37 -4.54
CA ASN A 100 10.03 -8.77 -4.85
C ASN A 100 11.07 -8.98 -3.74
N GLY A 101 10.71 -9.63 -2.62
CA GLY A 101 11.51 -9.56 -1.41
C GLY A 101 11.49 -8.14 -0.81
N LEU A 102 12.33 -7.90 0.21
CA LEU A 102 12.48 -6.56 0.80
C LEU A 102 13.64 -5.79 0.16
N ASP A 103 13.62 -5.62 -1.15
CA ASP A 103 14.52 -4.67 -1.76
C ASP A 103 13.98 -3.24 -1.54
N ARG A 104 14.83 -2.33 -1.08
CA ARG A 104 14.51 -0.92 -0.78
C ARG A 104 13.81 -0.20 -1.93
N ASP A 105 14.15 -0.58 -3.16
CA ASP A 105 13.60 0.01 -4.37
C ASP A 105 12.15 -0.40 -4.63
N CYS A 106 11.66 -1.44 -3.94
CA CYS A 106 10.30 -1.99 -4.09
C CYS A 106 9.28 -1.36 -3.14
N PHE A 107 9.69 -0.58 -2.13
CA PHE A 107 8.80 0.11 -1.17
C PHE A 107 8.70 1.63 -1.36
N PRO A 108 8.67 2.15 -2.57
CA PRO A 108 8.58 3.60 -2.75
C PRO A 108 7.26 4.20 -2.22
N CYS A 109 6.26 3.38 -1.98
CA CYS A 109 4.95 3.80 -1.45
C CYS A 109 4.84 3.66 0.08
N VAL A 110 5.78 2.99 0.75
CA VAL A 110 5.74 2.82 2.21
C VAL A 110 6.72 3.80 2.84
N LYS A 111 6.21 4.96 3.22
CA LYS A 111 6.98 5.94 4.00
C LYS A 111 7.09 5.46 5.44
N PHE A 112 8.18 5.83 6.11
CA PHE A 112 8.50 5.43 7.48
C PHE A 112 8.84 6.68 8.31
N MET A 113 8.39 6.70 9.55
CA MET A 113 8.73 7.69 10.56
C MET A 113 9.26 6.97 11.80
N SER A 114 10.45 7.31 12.24
CA SER A 114 11.00 6.85 13.52
C SER A 114 10.29 7.54 14.70
N GLU A 115 10.39 6.95 15.91
CA GLU A 115 9.86 7.60 17.12
C GLU A 115 10.54 8.96 17.39
N LYS A 116 11.82 9.10 17.03
CA LYS A 116 12.53 10.38 17.12
C LYS A 116 11.90 11.43 16.21
N GLU A 117 11.66 11.10 14.94
CA GLU A 117 10.99 12.00 14.00
C GLU A 117 9.54 12.29 14.43
N CYS A 118 8.87 11.31 15.03
CA CYS A 118 7.56 11.47 15.63
C CYS A 118 7.59 12.49 16.78
N ALA A 119 8.57 12.40 17.68
CA ALA A 119 8.76 13.35 18.76
C ALA A 119 9.07 14.77 18.26
N GLU A 120 9.90 14.87 17.22
CA GLU A 120 10.22 16.16 16.57
C GLU A 120 8.99 16.78 15.88
N HIS A 121 8.12 15.96 15.29
CA HIS A 121 6.96 16.42 14.54
C HIS A 121 5.75 16.77 15.42
N PHE A 122 5.43 15.93 16.40
CA PHE A 122 4.22 16.03 17.23
C PHE A 122 4.47 16.61 18.63
N GLY A 123 5.75 16.80 19.00
CA GLY A 123 6.14 17.42 20.28
C GLY A 123 5.56 16.67 21.48
N GLU A 124 4.88 17.39 22.36
CA GLU A 124 4.29 16.85 23.60
C GLU A 124 3.21 15.77 23.36
N ASN A 125 2.63 15.73 22.16
CA ASN A 125 1.60 14.75 21.80
C ASN A 125 2.17 13.47 21.21
N ALA A 126 3.48 13.35 21.00
CA ALA A 126 4.12 12.24 20.30
C ALA A 126 3.78 10.87 20.91
N GLU A 127 3.72 10.78 22.25
CA GLU A 127 3.42 9.53 22.96
C GLU A 127 2.04 8.97 22.59
N GLN A 128 1.05 9.82 22.35
CA GLN A 128 -0.29 9.41 21.94
C GLN A 128 -0.28 8.79 20.55
N TYR A 129 0.50 9.36 19.61
CA TYR A 129 0.68 8.82 18.27
C TYR A 129 1.45 7.50 18.29
N ILE A 130 2.55 7.42 19.07
CA ILE A 130 3.35 6.21 19.23
C ILE A 130 2.47 5.08 19.80
N SER A 131 1.73 5.35 20.89
CA SER A 131 0.84 4.37 21.51
C SER A 131 -0.27 3.88 20.57
N ALA A 132 -0.85 4.77 19.76
CA ALA A 132 -1.86 4.41 18.78
C ALA A 132 -1.27 3.54 17.67
N ALA A 133 -0.07 3.88 17.17
CA ALA A 133 0.62 3.09 16.14
C ALA A 133 1.10 1.73 16.66
N ASP A 134 1.52 1.63 17.92
CA ASP A 134 1.86 0.37 18.58
C ASP A 134 0.67 -0.59 18.61
N ARG A 135 -0.49 -0.12 19.09
CA ARG A 135 -1.73 -0.92 19.11
C ARG A 135 -2.15 -1.35 17.71
N ALA A 136 -2.05 -0.46 16.73
CA ALA A 136 -2.39 -0.78 15.35
C ALA A 136 -1.42 -1.78 14.71
N ALA A 137 -0.13 -1.73 15.05
CA ALA A 137 0.84 -2.73 14.61
C ALA A 137 0.53 -4.11 15.20
N ASP A 138 0.20 -4.19 16.49
CA ASP A 138 -0.19 -5.45 17.14
C ASP A 138 -1.48 -6.03 16.53
N TYR A 139 -2.50 -5.19 16.29
CA TYR A 139 -3.72 -5.61 15.61
C TYR A 139 -3.43 -6.12 14.19
N ALA A 140 -2.61 -5.41 13.43
CA ALA A 140 -2.27 -5.76 12.06
C ALA A 140 -1.54 -7.10 11.96
N LEU A 141 -0.62 -7.40 12.90
CA LEU A 141 0.11 -8.67 12.95
C LEU A 141 -0.79 -9.87 13.25
N CYS A 142 -1.92 -9.65 13.93
CA CYS A 142 -2.95 -10.66 14.21
C CYS A 142 -4.04 -10.72 13.15
N THR A 143 -3.95 -9.91 12.07
CA THR A 143 -5.00 -9.78 11.06
C THR A 143 -4.45 -10.07 9.68
N ARG A 144 -5.09 -10.98 8.95
CA ARG A 144 -4.83 -11.24 7.55
C ARG A 144 -5.97 -10.70 6.70
N ILE A 145 -5.63 -9.89 5.70
CA ILE A 145 -6.58 -9.45 4.69
C ILE A 145 -6.20 -10.09 3.35
N HIS A 146 -7.17 -10.72 2.69
CA HIS A 146 -6.93 -11.45 1.46
C HIS A 146 -8.11 -11.35 0.50
N TYR A 147 -7.85 -11.57 -0.78
CA TYR A 147 -8.87 -11.70 -1.81
C TYR A 147 -8.72 -13.05 -2.50
N ASN A 148 -9.79 -13.86 -2.49
CA ASN A 148 -9.76 -15.23 -3.00
C ASN A 148 -8.59 -16.07 -2.42
N GLY A 149 -8.31 -15.94 -1.12
CA GLY A 149 -7.23 -16.66 -0.42
C GLY A 149 -5.81 -16.15 -0.67
N ARG A 150 -5.63 -15.12 -1.51
CA ARG A 150 -4.33 -14.54 -1.85
C ARG A 150 -4.10 -13.22 -1.09
N ASN A 151 -2.87 -12.99 -0.66
CA ASN A 151 -2.47 -11.69 -0.15
C ASN A 151 -2.65 -10.64 -1.23
N VAL A 152 -3.07 -9.44 -0.85
CA VAL A 152 -3.39 -8.35 -1.78
C VAL A 152 -2.75 -7.04 -1.36
N PHE A 153 -2.44 -6.21 -2.35
CA PHE A 153 -2.00 -4.84 -2.12
C PHE A 153 -3.21 -3.97 -1.78
N LEU A 154 -3.18 -3.35 -0.60
CA LEU A 154 -4.25 -2.49 -0.10
C LEU A 154 -3.69 -1.06 0.09
N PRO A 155 -3.68 -0.23 -0.94
CA PRO A 155 -3.16 1.12 -0.84
C PRO A 155 -3.96 1.95 0.16
N VAL A 156 -3.26 2.86 0.82
CA VAL A 156 -3.86 3.85 1.71
C VAL A 156 -3.38 5.24 1.31
N CYS A 157 -4.24 6.23 1.44
CA CYS A 157 -3.87 7.64 1.33
C CYS A 157 -4.19 8.36 2.64
N ARG A 158 -3.46 9.41 2.95
CA ARG A 158 -3.68 10.16 4.19
C ARG A 158 -5.03 10.87 4.18
N ILE A 159 -5.33 11.60 3.12
CA ILE A 159 -6.58 12.35 2.92
C ILE A 159 -6.92 12.23 1.44
N SER A 160 -8.10 11.72 1.09
CA SER A 160 -8.53 11.70 -0.31
C SER A 160 -8.95 13.09 -0.79
N SER A 161 -9.12 13.25 -2.10
CA SER A 161 -9.69 14.47 -2.69
C SER A 161 -11.19 14.68 -2.38
N GLY A 162 -11.79 13.78 -1.59
CA GLY A 162 -13.22 13.67 -1.36
C GLY A 162 -13.87 12.58 -2.22
N ALA A 163 -13.13 12.04 -3.19
CA ALA A 163 -13.51 10.89 -4.00
C ALA A 163 -12.30 10.00 -4.26
N LEU A 164 -12.43 8.71 -4.04
CA LEU A 164 -11.42 7.74 -4.43
C LEU A 164 -11.55 7.43 -5.93
N THR A 165 -10.41 7.33 -6.59
CA THR A 165 -10.32 6.97 -8.01
C THR A 165 -10.80 5.53 -8.22
N ASP A 166 -11.55 5.30 -9.29
CA ASP A 166 -11.87 3.95 -9.74
C ASP A 166 -10.57 3.26 -10.17
N PRO A 167 -10.22 2.09 -9.63
CA PRO A 167 -9.02 1.36 -10.05
C PRO A 167 -8.96 1.14 -11.56
N ALA A 168 -10.09 0.87 -12.20
CA ALA A 168 -10.16 0.67 -13.66
C ALA A 168 -9.81 1.94 -14.43
N ASP A 169 -10.25 3.12 -13.96
CA ASP A 169 -9.91 4.41 -14.56
C ASP A 169 -8.39 4.70 -14.44
N ALA A 170 -7.77 4.24 -13.36
CA ALA A 170 -6.32 4.30 -13.13
C ALA A 170 -5.53 3.21 -13.88
N GLY A 171 -6.19 2.32 -14.63
CA GLY A 171 -5.55 1.21 -15.33
C GLY A 171 -5.06 0.08 -14.41
N LEU A 172 -5.62 -0.03 -13.20
CA LEU A 172 -5.25 -1.04 -12.20
C LEU A 172 -6.22 -2.23 -12.24
N ASP A 173 -5.68 -3.43 -12.43
CA ASP A 173 -6.44 -4.69 -12.30
C ASP A 173 -6.47 -5.14 -10.82
N MET A 174 -7.23 -4.42 -10.02
CA MET A 174 -7.36 -4.66 -8.56
C MET A 174 -8.86 -4.70 -8.16
N PRO A 175 -9.56 -5.82 -8.42
CA PRO A 175 -11.01 -5.93 -8.20
C PRO A 175 -11.44 -5.86 -6.73
N TRP A 176 -10.48 -5.93 -5.81
CA TRP A 176 -10.73 -5.75 -4.38
C TRP A 176 -10.77 -4.27 -3.95
N LEU A 177 -10.33 -3.32 -4.78
CA LEU A 177 -10.44 -1.89 -4.50
C LEU A 177 -11.83 -1.36 -4.89
N LYS A 178 -12.29 -0.35 -4.18
CA LYS A 178 -13.59 0.27 -4.42
C LYS A 178 -13.45 1.75 -4.76
N LYS A 179 -14.25 2.19 -5.73
CA LYS A 179 -14.55 3.62 -5.91
C LYS A 179 -15.50 4.04 -4.78
N LEU A 180 -15.14 5.09 -4.06
CA LEU A 180 -15.90 5.56 -2.91
C LEU A 180 -15.83 7.08 -2.79
N TYR A 181 -16.88 7.70 -2.27
CA TYR A 181 -16.88 9.10 -1.88
C TYR A 181 -16.55 9.24 -0.40
N CYS A 182 -15.58 10.09 -0.07
CA CYS A 182 -15.14 10.43 1.27
C CYS A 182 -15.39 11.92 1.56
N PRO A 183 -16.65 12.38 1.61
CA PRO A 183 -16.97 13.81 1.62
C PRO A 183 -16.53 14.53 2.92
N ARG A 184 -16.20 13.79 3.98
CA ARG A 184 -15.67 14.35 5.23
C ARG A 184 -14.19 14.73 5.14
N ASP A 185 -13.45 14.19 4.18
CA ASP A 185 -12.02 14.50 3.99
C ASP A 185 -11.76 15.98 3.73
N LYS A 186 -12.74 16.69 3.15
CA LYS A 186 -12.66 18.13 2.94
C LYS A 186 -12.56 18.98 4.24
N TYR A 187 -12.87 18.37 5.37
CA TYR A 187 -12.78 19.03 6.69
C TYR A 187 -11.45 18.79 7.38
N ALA A 188 -10.60 17.93 6.87
CA ALA A 188 -9.24 17.75 7.38
C ALA A 188 -8.44 19.06 7.21
N ALA A 189 -7.70 19.48 8.24
CA ALA A 189 -6.87 20.68 8.18
C ALA A 189 -5.87 20.62 7.03
N GLY A 190 -5.34 19.42 6.74
CA GLY A 190 -4.46 19.16 5.62
C GLY A 190 -5.14 18.98 4.25
N TYR A 191 -6.45 19.19 4.09
CA TYR A 191 -7.15 18.92 2.83
C TYR A 191 -6.69 19.81 1.68
N SER A 192 -6.58 21.12 1.90
CA SER A 192 -6.10 22.06 0.89
C SER A 192 -4.61 22.30 1.04
N GLY A 193 -3.91 22.38 -0.07
CA GLY A 193 -2.49 22.64 -0.06
C GLY A 193 -1.99 23.05 -1.44
N GLY A 194 -0.68 23.12 -1.58
CA GLY A 194 -0.06 23.41 -2.88
C GLY A 194 1.46 23.46 -2.77
N CYS A 195 2.07 23.50 -3.94
CA CYS A 195 3.51 23.70 -4.06
C CYS A 195 3.83 24.44 -5.34
N GLN A 196 5.08 24.87 -5.46
CA GLN A 196 5.61 25.50 -6.66
C GLN A 196 6.83 24.76 -7.15
N LEU A 197 6.98 24.69 -8.47
CA LEU A 197 8.11 24.08 -9.15
C LEU A 197 8.58 25.03 -10.25
N THR A 198 9.85 25.39 -10.23
CA THR A 198 10.41 26.19 -11.33
C THR A 198 10.65 25.32 -12.57
N SER A 199 10.60 25.94 -13.75
CA SER A 199 10.91 25.24 -15.01
C SER A 199 12.33 24.64 -15.03
N ASN A 200 13.28 25.27 -14.32
CA ASN A 200 14.62 24.73 -14.14
C ASN A 200 14.61 23.49 -13.23
N GLY A 201 13.89 23.52 -12.10
CA GLY A 201 13.73 22.37 -11.23
C GLY A 201 13.10 21.18 -11.92
N LEU A 202 12.01 21.42 -12.70
CA LEU A 202 11.38 20.41 -13.55
C LEU A 202 12.40 19.80 -14.52
N SER A 203 13.19 20.65 -15.19
CA SER A 203 14.20 20.21 -16.15
C SER A 203 15.29 19.35 -15.50
N GLN A 204 15.80 19.75 -14.34
CA GLN A 204 16.82 18.99 -13.61
C GLN A 204 16.32 17.61 -13.21
N ILE A 205 15.10 17.51 -12.69
CA ILE A 205 14.49 16.24 -12.31
C ILE A 205 14.30 15.33 -13.53
N LEU A 206 13.80 15.89 -14.64
CA LEU A 206 13.59 15.12 -15.88
C LEU A 206 14.91 14.64 -16.47
N LEU A 207 15.92 15.50 -16.61
CA LEU A 207 17.22 15.14 -17.18
C LEU A 207 17.96 14.11 -16.33
N ALA A 208 17.79 14.13 -15.00
CA ALA A 208 18.37 13.12 -14.12
C ALA A 208 17.80 11.71 -14.38
N LYS A 209 16.50 11.61 -14.75
CA LYS A 209 15.84 10.34 -15.05
C LYS A 209 15.86 9.97 -16.53
N TYR A 210 15.79 10.97 -17.40
CA TYR A 210 15.71 10.83 -18.85
C TYR A 210 16.76 11.76 -19.51
N PRO A 211 18.05 11.35 -19.57
CA PRO A 211 19.15 12.22 -20.01
C PRO A 211 18.98 12.74 -21.46
N ASP A 212 18.33 11.97 -22.32
CA ASP A 212 18.15 12.28 -23.74
C ASP A 212 16.85 13.04 -24.06
N ILE A 213 16.10 13.48 -23.03
CA ILE A 213 14.83 14.17 -23.24
C ILE A 213 15.04 15.53 -23.89
N VAL A 214 14.21 15.83 -24.90
CA VAL A 214 14.17 17.16 -25.52
C VAL A 214 13.17 18.03 -24.77
N LEU A 215 13.67 19.10 -24.17
CA LEU A 215 12.82 20.05 -23.42
C LEU A 215 12.26 21.11 -24.37
N PRO A 216 10.92 21.29 -24.45
CA PRO A 216 10.33 22.41 -25.19
C PRO A 216 10.84 23.77 -24.66
N PRO A 217 11.12 24.74 -25.54
CA PRO A 217 11.61 26.05 -25.12
C PRO A 217 10.55 26.83 -24.33
N GLU A 218 9.29 26.76 -24.74
CA GLU A 218 8.17 27.35 -24.02
C GLU A 218 7.86 26.52 -22.77
N THR A 219 7.94 27.15 -21.61
CA THR A 219 7.78 26.46 -20.32
C THR A 219 6.35 25.99 -20.06
N ASP A 220 5.36 26.72 -20.53
CA ASP A 220 3.93 26.42 -20.40
C ASP A 220 3.48 25.22 -21.26
N SER A 221 4.25 24.84 -22.28
CA SER A 221 4.00 23.65 -23.11
C SER A 221 4.66 22.37 -22.60
N ARG A 222 5.38 22.42 -21.48
CA ARG A 222 6.10 21.25 -20.94
C ARG A 222 5.22 20.25 -20.20
N ILE A 223 4.09 20.72 -19.66
CA ILE A 223 3.08 19.86 -19.01
C ILE A 223 1.77 20.07 -19.73
N THR A 224 1.28 19.03 -20.40
CA THR A 224 0.07 19.07 -21.24
C THR A 224 -0.78 17.82 -21.07
N ASP A 225 -1.91 17.76 -21.75
CA ASP A 225 -2.79 16.58 -21.84
C ASP A 225 -3.21 16.01 -20.48
N ILE A 226 -3.45 16.89 -19.51
CA ILE A 226 -3.89 16.50 -18.17
C ILE A 226 -5.30 15.92 -18.29
N LYS A 227 -5.44 14.64 -17.92
CA LYS A 227 -6.71 13.91 -17.86
C LYS A 227 -7.00 13.56 -16.43
N ALA A 228 -8.19 13.89 -15.95
CA ALA A 228 -8.64 13.61 -14.60
C ALA A 228 -9.94 12.79 -14.63
N ASP A 229 -10.19 12.06 -13.51
CA ASP A 229 -11.47 11.41 -13.25
C ASP A 229 -12.57 12.41 -12.84
N GLY A 230 -13.78 11.90 -12.59
CA GLY A 230 -14.90 12.73 -12.13
C GLY A 230 -14.71 13.35 -10.74
N GLY A 231 -13.72 12.93 -9.96
CA GLY A 231 -13.33 13.49 -8.66
C GLY A 231 -12.24 14.57 -8.77
N GLY A 232 -11.69 14.79 -9.97
CA GLY A 232 -10.60 15.72 -10.22
C GLY A 232 -9.22 15.12 -9.98
N ASN A 233 -9.12 13.80 -9.75
CA ASN A 233 -7.84 13.11 -9.60
C ASN A 233 -7.20 12.92 -10.97
N VAL A 234 -5.99 13.40 -11.15
CA VAL A 234 -5.24 13.30 -12.42
C VAL A 234 -4.86 11.83 -12.64
N LEU A 235 -5.38 11.26 -13.71
CA LEU A 235 -5.11 9.89 -14.15
C LEU A 235 -3.83 9.82 -14.98
N SER A 236 -3.67 10.77 -15.90
CA SER A 236 -2.51 10.83 -16.79
C SER A 236 -2.25 12.25 -17.26
N LEU A 237 -1.01 12.52 -17.65
CA LEU A 237 -0.57 13.77 -18.24
C LEU A 237 0.68 13.55 -19.11
N ASN A 238 0.99 14.50 -19.95
CA ASN A 238 2.22 14.52 -20.74
C ASN A 238 3.20 15.52 -20.16
N VAL A 239 4.45 15.10 -19.95
CA VAL A 239 5.54 15.98 -19.50
C VAL A 239 6.70 15.91 -20.49
N CYS A 240 6.89 16.98 -21.26
CA CYS A 240 7.93 17.06 -22.30
C CYS A 240 7.93 15.85 -23.27
N GLY A 241 6.75 15.39 -23.69
CA GLY A 241 6.58 14.25 -24.60
C GLY A 241 6.50 12.88 -23.89
N ILE A 242 6.72 12.81 -22.58
CA ILE A 242 6.58 11.57 -21.79
C ILE A 242 5.18 11.51 -21.19
N ASN A 243 4.43 10.45 -21.52
CA ASN A 243 3.17 10.17 -20.85
C ASN A 243 3.46 9.47 -19.52
N MET A 244 2.87 9.97 -18.44
CA MET A 244 2.97 9.39 -17.12
C MET A 244 1.65 9.45 -16.39
N SER A 245 1.46 8.60 -15.39
CA SER A 245 0.32 8.66 -14.48
C SER A 245 0.41 9.87 -13.55
N GLY A 246 -0.75 10.33 -13.04
CA GLY A 246 -0.78 11.37 -12.00
C GLY A 246 0.03 10.99 -10.77
N TYR A 247 0.00 9.71 -10.39
CA TYR A 247 0.81 9.18 -9.30
C TYR A 247 2.32 9.32 -9.54
N GLU A 248 2.80 8.89 -10.73
CA GLU A 248 4.23 9.02 -11.09
C GLU A 248 4.67 10.47 -11.12
N PHE A 249 3.82 11.36 -11.66
CA PHE A 249 4.06 12.79 -11.68
C PHE A 249 4.20 13.36 -10.27
N CYS A 250 3.23 13.11 -9.42
CA CYS A 250 3.23 13.60 -8.04
C CYS A 250 4.46 13.13 -7.27
N ARG A 251 4.82 11.86 -7.42
CA ARG A 251 5.98 11.27 -6.79
C ARG A 251 7.30 11.84 -7.31
N MET A 252 7.40 12.07 -8.62
CA MET A 252 8.62 12.58 -9.25
C MET A 252 8.88 14.03 -8.88
N PHE A 253 7.84 14.86 -8.84
CA PHE A 253 7.95 16.30 -8.67
C PHE A 253 7.57 16.81 -7.27
N GLY A 254 7.26 15.91 -6.34
CA GLY A 254 6.92 16.28 -4.97
C GLY A 254 5.56 16.95 -4.81
N VAL A 255 4.64 16.74 -5.74
CA VAL A 255 3.26 17.22 -5.61
C VAL A 255 2.52 16.28 -4.64
N ARG A 256 1.92 16.83 -3.59
CA ARG A 256 1.40 16.04 -2.48
C ARG A 256 0.14 15.21 -2.78
N SER A 257 -0.63 15.59 -3.79
CA SER A 257 -1.89 14.94 -4.16
C SER A 257 -2.05 14.84 -5.66
N VAL A 258 -2.65 13.76 -6.14
CA VAL A 258 -3.04 13.59 -7.55
C VAL A 258 -4.21 14.49 -7.95
N CYS A 259 -4.98 15.01 -6.99
CA CYS A 259 -6.01 16.00 -7.26
C CYS A 259 -5.40 17.40 -7.19
N PHE A 260 -4.99 17.91 -8.33
CA PHE A 260 -4.40 19.25 -8.43
C PHE A 260 -4.89 20.04 -9.63
N GLU A 261 -4.93 21.35 -9.47
CA GLU A 261 -5.01 22.33 -10.55
C GLU A 261 -3.62 22.96 -10.74
N MET A 262 -3.21 23.17 -11.97
CA MET A 262 -1.90 23.71 -12.30
C MET A 262 -2.04 25.01 -13.11
N THR A 263 -1.23 25.99 -12.78
CA THR A 263 -0.98 27.17 -13.59
C THR A 263 0.52 27.30 -13.86
N CYS A 264 0.90 27.85 -15.03
CA CYS A 264 2.28 28.20 -15.35
C CYS A 264 2.36 29.68 -15.70
N SER A 265 3.27 30.40 -15.07
CA SER A 265 3.53 31.81 -15.39
C SER A 265 5.02 32.09 -15.24
N GLN A 266 5.63 32.64 -16.29
CA GLN A 266 7.05 32.99 -16.30
C GLN A 266 7.99 31.84 -15.89
N GLY A 267 7.64 30.61 -16.27
CA GLY A 267 8.42 29.41 -15.92
C GLY A 267 8.28 28.94 -14.48
N LEU A 268 7.28 29.44 -13.75
CA LEU A 268 6.89 28.95 -12.42
C LEU A 268 5.57 28.21 -12.53
N TYR A 269 5.60 26.90 -12.25
CA TYR A 269 4.42 26.06 -12.11
C TYR A 269 3.90 26.17 -10.68
N THR A 270 2.63 26.48 -10.52
CA THR A 270 1.95 26.51 -9.23
C THR A 270 0.87 25.44 -9.23
N PHE A 271 0.92 24.56 -8.25
CA PHE A 271 -0.04 23.48 -8.05
C PHE A 271 -0.90 23.78 -6.83
N ALA A 272 -2.21 23.87 -7.03
CA ALA A 272 -3.20 23.91 -5.95
C ALA A 272 -3.77 22.50 -5.78
N THR A 273 -3.64 21.90 -4.60
CA THR A 273 -3.98 20.49 -4.36
C THR A 273 -5.16 20.33 -3.40
N LYS A 274 -5.94 19.27 -3.59
CA LYS A 274 -6.97 18.78 -2.66
C LYS A 274 -6.61 17.37 -2.23
N GLY A 275 -6.67 17.09 -0.92
CA GLY A 275 -6.24 15.81 -0.34
C GLY A 275 -4.72 15.71 -0.17
N ASP A 276 -4.27 14.53 0.25
CA ASP A 276 -2.87 14.15 0.47
C ASP A 276 -2.67 12.67 0.16
N GLY A 277 -2.14 12.38 -1.03
CA GLY A 277 -1.93 11.03 -1.54
C GLY A 277 -2.50 10.82 -2.94
N ASP A 278 -2.65 9.56 -3.33
CA ASP A 278 -3.06 9.12 -4.67
C ASP A 278 -4.58 8.93 -4.82
N SER A 279 -5.34 9.14 -3.75
CA SER A 279 -6.79 8.94 -3.70
C SER A 279 -7.22 7.52 -4.15
N ILE A 280 -6.40 6.50 -3.90
CA ILE A 280 -6.69 5.09 -4.17
C ILE A 280 -6.72 4.31 -2.86
N GLY A 281 -7.66 3.39 -2.72
CA GLY A 281 -7.80 2.55 -1.53
C GLY A 281 -8.42 3.27 -0.33
N MET A 282 -7.85 3.16 0.87
CA MET A 282 -8.44 3.71 2.09
C MET A 282 -7.92 5.12 2.38
N SER A 283 -8.82 6.10 2.54
CA SER A 283 -8.48 7.35 3.19
C SER A 283 -8.39 7.13 4.71
N ILE A 284 -7.23 7.41 5.30
CA ILE A 284 -7.01 7.22 6.75
C ILE A 284 -7.86 8.22 7.53
N TYR A 285 -7.95 9.46 7.07
CA TYR A 285 -8.82 10.44 7.71
C TYR A 285 -10.28 9.96 7.71
N ALA A 286 -10.81 9.48 6.58
CA ALA A 286 -12.16 8.93 6.50
C ALA A 286 -12.35 7.70 7.40
N ALA A 287 -11.38 6.80 7.46
CA ALA A 287 -11.40 5.62 8.34
C ALA A 287 -11.49 6.01 9.81
N VAL A 288 -10.73 7.01 10.24
CA VAL A 288 -10.80 7.57 11.60
C VAL A 288 -12.15 8.23 11.87
N GLN A 289 -12.70 8.97 10.89
CA GLN A 289 -14.05 9.55 11.06
C GLN A 289 -15.15 8.47 11.16
N MET A 290 -15.00 7.34 10.50
CA MET A 290 -15.89 6.18 10.65
C MET A 290 -15.76 5.57 12.05
N SER A 291 -14.54 5.40 12.56
CA SER A 291 -14.26 4.95 13.92
C SER A 291 -14.95 5.84 14.96
N ARG A 292 -14.78 7.15 14.88
CA ARG A 292 -15.47 8.15 15.72
C ARG A 292 -17.00 8.08 15.62
N SER A 293 -17.51 7.54 14.52
CA SER A 293 -18.96 7.31 14.31
C SER A 293 -19.43 5.93 14.78
N GLY A 294 -18.55 5.12 15.40
CA GLY A 294 -18.86 3.82 15.99
C GLY A 294 -18.62 2.61 15.10
N SER A 295 -18.01 2.78 13.91
CA SER A 295 -17.65 1.64 13.05
C SER A 295 -16.44 0.89 13.63
N ASN A 296 -16.48 -0.45 13.56
CA ASN A 296 -15.37 -1.32 13.92
C ASN A 296 -14.41 -1.52 12.73
N GLU A 297 -13.27 -2.16 12.96
CA GLU A 297 -12.21 -2.39 11.98
C GLU A 297 -12.71 -3.14 10.74
N ARG A 298 -13.53 -4.18 10.96
CA ARG A 298 -14.06 -5.03 9.88
C ARG A 298 -15.02 -4.23 8.98
N GLU A 299 -15.86 -3.40 9.56
CA GLU A 299 -16.77 -2.52 8.82
C GLU A 299 -16.00 -1.47 8.02
N ILE A 300 -14.96 -0.89 8.62
CA ILE A 300 -14.10 0.09 7.97
C ILE A 300 -13.37 -0.55 6.79
N ILE A 301 -12.66 -1.67 7.00
CA ILE A 301 -11.95 -2.39 5.93
C ILE A 301 -12.94 -2.77 4.82
N GLY A 302 -14.11 -3.36 5.18
CA GLY A 302 -15.14 -3.75 4.24
C GLY A 302 -15.77 -2.59 3.45
N THR A 303 -15.70 -1.35 3.97
CA THR A 303 -16.15 -0.17 3.24
C THR A 303 -15.21 0.15 2.07
N PHE A 304 -13.90 0.13 2.31
CA PHE A 304 -12.90 0.53 1.31
C PHE A 304 -12.48 -0.61 0.38
N TYR A 305 -12.55 -1.85 0.86
CA TYR A 305 -12.05 -3.02 0.12
C TYR A 305 -13.11 -4.12 0.03
N ASN A 306 -13.09 -4.82 -1.10
CA ASN A 306 -13.85 -6.06 -1.30
C ASN A 306 -12.89 -7.23 -1.01
N ALA A 307 -12.55 -7.41 0.27
CA ALA A 307 -11.56 -8.39 0.72
C ALA A 307 -12.05 -9.10 1.97
N ASP A 308 -11.59 -10.33 2.16
CA ASP A 308 -11.87 -11.15 3.34
C ASP A 308 -10.89 -10.81 4.46
N ILE A 309 -11.37 -10.87 5.71
CA ILE A 309 -10.59 -10.59 6.91
C ILE A 309 -10.57 -11.82 7.79
N GLU A 310 -9.37 -12.30 8.11
CA GLU A 310 -9.12 -13.46 8.94
C GLU A 310 -8.25 -13.06 10.14
N GLU A 311 -8.64 -13.47 11.35
CA GLU A 311 -7.80 -13.33 12.54
C GLU A 311 -6.80 -14.49 12.59
N ILE A 312 -5.51 -14.14 12.71
CA ILE A 312 -4.42 -15.10 12.85
C ILE A 312 -4.13 -15.22 14.35
N ARG A 313 -4.33 -16.43 14.90
CA ARG A 313 -4.00 -16.74 16.30
C ARG A 313 -2.57 -17.25 16.44
#